data_c41286d3406317c3670f9d458e82efb5
#
_entry.id   c41286d3406317c3670f9d458e82efb5
#
_cell.length_a   1.000
_cell.length_b   1.000
_cell.length_c   1.000
_cell.angle_alpha   90.00
_cell.angle_beta   90.00
_cell.angle_gamma   90.00
#
_symmetry.space_group_name_H-M   'P 1'
#
loop_
_entity.id
_entity.type
_entity.pdbx_description
1 polymer ?
#
loop_
_entity_poly.entity_id
_entity_poly.type
_entity_poly.pdbx_seq_one_letter_code
_entity_poly.pdbx_strand_id
1 'polypeptide(L)'
;MGKRPRRTPAEKARAQYTNYAVKEPMELMEFLAAKMPDASRTKLKSLLSKRVVFVDNVITTQFNFPLEAGMKVQISKQKGKKEFNNRLLKIVYEDAYIIVVEKMQGLLSVNTERQKERTAYTILNEYVQRSGRQFRVFIVHRLDRDTSGLMMFAKDEKTQRTLRDDWHDIVTDRRYVAVVEGSMEKDYDTVVSWLTDKTLYVSSSEYDDGGSKSITHYKTIKRANGYSLLELDLETGRKNQIRVHMQDLGHPIIGDGRYGREDAPNPIGRLALHAFKLCFYHPVTGDLMEFETPYPAEFKKLFLKK
;
A
#
# COMPACT_ATOMS: atom_id res chain seq x y z
N MET A 1 -14.46 -30.42 -39.73
CA MET A 1 -14.68 -29.27 -38.82
C MET A 1 -13.36 -28.86 -38.18
N GLY A 2 -12.71 -27.83 -38.72
CA GLY A 2 -11.40 -27.35 -38.25
C GLY A 2 -11.54 -26.62 -36.89
N LYS A 3 -10.83 -27.07 -35.87
CA LYS A 3 -10.76 -26.38 -34.59
C LYS A 3 -10.01 -25.03 -34.80
N ARG A 4 -10.70 -23.91 -34.52
CA ARG A 4 -10.04 -22.58 -34.52
C ARG A 4 -8.81 -22.59 -33.59
N PRO A 5 -7.67 -22.03 -34.01
CA PRO A 5 -6.47 -21.99 -33.19
C PRO A 5 -6.74 -21.25 -31.86
N ARG A 6 -6.22 -21.79 -30.76
CA ARG A 6 -6.33 -21.15 -29.44
C ARG A 6 -5.51 -19.87 -29.46
N ARG A 7 -6.16 -18.74 -29.21
CA ARG A 7 -5.49 -17.42 -29.09
C ARG A 7 -4.45 -17.44 -27.98
N THR A 8 -3.31 -16.83 -28.23
CA THR A 8 -2.24 -16.61 -27.24
C THR A 8 -2.73 -15.72 -26.10
N PRO A 9 -2.08 -15.74 -24.92
CA PRO A 9 -2.40 -14.81 -23.80
C PRO A 9 -2.36 -13.34 -24.23
N ALA A 10 -1.41 -12.94 -25.08
CA ALA A 10 -1.30 -11.59 -25.61
C ALA A 10 -2.47 -11.23 -26.55
N GLU A 11 -2.90 -12.14 -27.41
CA GLU A 11 -4.07 -11.94 -28.28
C GLU A 11 -5.39 -11.89 -27.48
N LYS A 12 -5.50 -12.66 -26.39
CA LYS A 12 -6.65 -12.59 -25.48
C LYS A 12 -6.68 -11.25 -24.73
N ALA A 13 -5.54 -10.73 -24.28
CA ALA A 13 -5.42 -9.42 -23.65
C ALA A 13 -5.82 -8.30 -24.62
N ARG A 14 -5.33 -8.32 -25.88
CA ARG A 14 -5.70 -7.36 -26.92
C ARG A 14 -7.20 -7.40 -27.26
N ALA A 15 -7.84 -8.56 -27.17
CA ALA A 15 -9.28 -8.69 -27.43
C ALA A 15 -10.18 -8.09 -26.34
N GLN A 16 -9.65 -7.81 -25.15
CA GLN A 16 -10.41 -7.28 -24.01
C GLN A 16 -10.52 -5.74 -24.00
N TYR A 17 -9.64 -5.05 -24.72
CA TYR A 17 -9.57 -3.58 -24.75
C TYR A 17 -9.72 -3.05 -26.17
N THR A 18 -10.35 -1.88 -26.30
CA THR A 18 -10.22 -1.05 -27.47
C THR A 18 -9.12 -0.03 -27.16
N ASN A 19 -8.06 0.02 -27.97
CA ASN A 19 -6.88 0.84 -27.74
C ASN A 19 -6.86 2.01 -28.69
N TYR A 20 -6.53 3.21 -28.18
CA TYR A 20 -6.36 4.44 -28.93
C TYR A 20 -5.05 5.12 -28.55
N ALA A 21 -4.28 5.59 -29.53
CA ALA A 21 -3.12 6.45 -29.29
C ALA A 21 -3.55 7.92 -29.30
N VAL A 22 -3.05 8.70 -28.37
CA VAL A 22 -3.21 10.15 -28.33
C VAL A 22 -2.19 10.78 -29.28
N LYS A 23 -2.64 11.58 -30.25
CA LYS A 23 -1.79 12.22 -31.24
C LYS A 23 -1.43 13.66 -30.89
N GLU A 24 -2.32 14.34 -30.20
CA GLU A 24 -2.20 15.75 -29.81
C GLU A 24 -2.80 15.96 -28.40
N PRO A 25 -2.34 16.94 -27.63
CA PRO A 25 -2.85 17.22 -26.30
C PRO A 25 -4.32 17.63 -26.34
N MET A 26 -5.16 17.02 -25.47
CA MET A 26 -6.56 17.38 -25.29
C MET A 26 -7.11 16.80 -23.96
N GLU A 27 -8.30 17.20 -23.56
CA GLU A 27 -8.97 16.59 -22.40
C GLU A 27 -9.53 15.20 -22.73
N LEU A 28 -9.51 14.29 -21.76
CA LEU A 28 -9.98 12.90 -21.93
C LEU A 28 -11.41 12.81 -22.45
N MET A 29 -12.32 13.69 -21.98
CA MET A 29 -13.71 13.69 -22.45
C MET A 29 -13.83 14.04 -23.93
N GLU A 30 -13.08 15.03 -24.39
CA GLU A 30 -13.03 15.45 -25.80
C GLU A 30 -12.44 14.35 -26.65
N PHE A 31 -11.35 13.73 -26.19
CA PHE A 31 -10.75 12.57 -26.84
C PHE A 31 -11.73 11.41 -27.02
N LEU A 32 -12.45 11.05 -25.94
CA LEU A 32 -13.45 9.98 -25.99
C LEU A 32 -14.59 10.33 -26.96
N ALA A 33 -15.05 11.57 -26.98
CA ALA A 33 -16.08 12.01 -27.90
C ALA A 33 -15.59 11.92 -29.37
N ALA A 34 -14.36 12.33 -29.65
CA ALA A 34 -13.76 12.24 -30.98
C ALA A 34 -13.59 10.78 -31.45
N LYS A 35 -13.24 9.85 -30.54
CA LYS A 35 -13.05 8.42 -30.86
C LYS A 35 -14.33 7.61 -30.87
N MET A 36 -15.40 8.11 -30.30
CA MET A 36 -16.72 7.44 -30.19
C MET A 36 -17.84 8.41 -30.57
N PRO A 37 -17.92 8.87 -31.84
CA PRO A 37 -18.87 9.90 -32.27
C PRO A 37 -20.34 9.48 -32.07
N ASP A 38 -20.66 8.18 -32.14
CA ASP A 38 -22.00 7.64 -31.92
C ASP A 38 -22.38 7.52 -30.42
N ALA A 39 -21.46 7.84 -29.49
CA ALA A 39 -21.72 7.74 -28.07
C ALA A 39 -22.21 9.08 -27.51
N SER A 40 -23.39 9.09 -26.90
CA SER A 40 -23.90 10.27 -26.19
C SER A 40 -22.94 10.67 -25.02
N ARG A 41 -22.92 11.95 -24.67
CA ARG A 41 -22.11 12.45 -23.54
C ARG A 41 -22.41 11.72 -22.23
N THR A 42 -23.67 11.31 -22.02
CA THR A 42 -24.08 10.48 -20.88
C THR A 42 -23.44 9.10 -20.91
N LYS A 43 -23.34 8.46 -22.10
CA LYS A 43 -22.66 7.18 -22.27
C LYS A 43 -21.17 7.29 -22.00
N LEU A 44 -20.50 8.36 -22.46
CA LEU A 44 -19.08 8.61 -22.18
C LEU A 44 -18.82 8.82 -20.68
N LYS A 45 -19.63 9.63 -19.99
CA LYS A 45 -19.58 9.78 -18.53
C LYS A 45 -19.78 8.42 -17.82
N SER A 46 -20.70 7.58 -18.33
CA SER A 46 -20.91 6.23 -17.79
C SER A 46 -19.70 5.31 -17.96
N LEU A 47 -18.88 5.46 -19.00
CA LEU A 47 -17.64 4.70 -19.13
C LEU A 47 -16.63 5.09 -18.04
N LEU A 48 -16.47 6.38 -17.79
CA LEU A 48 -15.60 6.89 -16.72
C LEU A 48 -16.07 6.44 -15.34
N SER A 49 -17.37 6.60 -15.04
CA SER A 49 -17.95 6.19 -13.74
C SER A 49 -17.89 4.66 -13.54
N LYS A 50 -17.95 3.87 -14.60
CA LYS A 50 -17.80 2.39 -14.57
C LYS A 50 -16.35 1.94 -14.49
N ARG A 51 -15.39 2.88 -14.49
CA ARG A 51 -13.95 2.59 -14.37
C ARG A 51 -13.43 1.64 -15.45
N VAL A 52 -13.92 1.80 -16.67
CA VAL A 52 -13.51 1.01 -17.84
C VAL A 52 -12.53 1.73 -18.76
N VAL A 53 -12.22 3.00 -18.46
CA VAL A 53 -11.28 3.83 -19.21
C VAL A 53 -9.93 3.83 -18.48
N PHE A 54 -8.86 3.59 -19.21
CA PHE A 54 -7.49 3.58 -18.74
C PHE A 54 -6.67 4.54 -19.58
N VAL A 55 -5.80 5.32 -18.95
CA VAL A 55 -4.75 6.12 -19.60
C VAL A 55 -3.44 5.52 -19.13
N ASP A 56 -2.60 5.09 -20.06
CA ASP A 56 -1.32 4.40 -19.78
C ASP A 56 -1.44 3.28 -18.73
N ASN A 57 -2.48 2.44 -18.89
CA ASN A 57 -2.88 1.34 -18.01
C ASN A 57 -3.46 1.74 -16.65
N VAL A 58 -3.55 3.03 -16.32
CA VAL A 58 -4.15 3.54 -15.07
C VAL A 58 -5.63 3.83 -15.28
N ILE A 59 -6.50 3.34 -14.37
CA ILE A 59 -7.93 3.65 -14.41
C ILE A 59 -8.12 5.16 -14.20
N THR A 60 -8.68 5.83 -15.19
CA THR A 60 -8.93 7.28 -15.16
C THR A 60 -10.43 7.55 -15.19
N THR A 61 -10.94 8.23 -14.16
CA THR A 61 -12.36 8.60 -14.02
C THR A 61 -12.60 10.09 -14.18
N GLN A 62 -11.55 10.89 -14.14
CA GLN A 62 -11.58 12.33 -14.27
C GLN A 62 -11.85 12.70 -15.73
N PHE A 63 -12.95 13.39 -16.00
CA PHE A 63 -13.39 13.71 -17.36
C PHE A 63 -12.49 14.74 -18.08
N ASN A 64 -11.91 15.68 -17.32
CA ASN A 64 -10.98 16.71 -17.79
C ASN A 64 -9.52 16.32 -17.52
N PHE A 65 -9.20 15.02 -17.49
CA PHE A 65 -7.82 14.55 -17.37
C PHE A 65 -7.02 15.01 -18.60
N PRO A 66 -5.88 15.71 -18.43
CA PRO A 66 -5.07 16.16 -19.55
C PRO A 66 -4.37 14.97 -20.20
N LEU A 67 -4.56 14.80 -21.48
CA LEU A 67 -3.87 13.82 -22.30
C LEU A 67 -2.75 14.52 -23.07
N GLU A 68 -1.60 13.89 -23.16
CA GLU A 68 -0.44 14.34 -23.93
C GLU A 68 -0.21 13.43 -25.13
N ALA A 69 0.46 13.95 -26.17
CA ALA A 69 0.83 13.16 -27.34
C ALA A 69 1.71 11.96 -26.94
N GLY A 70 1.40 10.77 -27.44
CA GLY A 70 2.08 9.52 -27.09
C GLY A 70 1.37 8.69 -26.03
N MET A 71 0.52 9.28 -25.20
CA MET A 71 -0.30 8.54 -24.24
C MET A 71 -1.23 7.55 -24.92
N LYS A 72 -1.57 6.47 -24.20
CA LYS A 72 -2.44 5.39 -24.67
C LYS A 72 -3.73 5.37 -23.87
N VAL A 73 -4.85 5.61 -24.56
CA VAL A 73 -6.19 5.46 -23.96
C VAL A 73 -6.74 4.08 -24.32
N GLN A 74 -7.22 3.34 -23.31
CA GLN A 74 -7.79 2.01 -23.48
C GLN A 74 -9.19 1.97 -22.88
N ILE A 75 -10.14 1.34 -23.59
CA ILE A 75 -11.50 1.13 -23.08
C ILE A 75 -11.72 -0.37 -22.95
N SER A 76 -11.98 -0.83 -21.72
CA SER A 76 -12.29 -2.23 -21.46
C SER A 76 -13.67 -2.58 -22.01
N LYS A 77 -13.77 -3.69 -22.74
CA LYS A 77 -15.04 -4.28 -23.19
C LYS A 77 -15.79 -5.04 -22.09
N GLN A 78 -15.12 -5.29 -20.98
CA GLN A 78 -15.74 -5.91 -19.81
C GLN A 78 -16.53 -4.87 -19.01
N LYS A 79 -17.56 -5.33 -18.27
CA LYS A 79 -18.24 -4.45 -17.30
C LYS A 79 -17.20 -3.93 -16.33
N GLY A 80 -17.15 -2.61 -16.14
CA GLY A 80 -16.21 -1.97 -15.22
C GLY A 80 -16.32 -2.59 -13.83
N LYS A 81 -15.17 -2.67 -13.16
CA LYS A 81 -15.12 -3.13 -11.78
C LYS A 81 -16.03 -2.22 -10.94
N LYS A 82 -16.93 -2.80 -10.15
CA LYS A 82 -17.66 -2.05 -9.14
C LYS A 82 -16.67 -1.28 -8.28
N GLU A 83 -17.00 -0.06 -7.93
CA GLU A 83 -16.16 0.78 -7.07
C GLU A 83 -15.74 -0.01 -5.83
N PHE A 84 -14.44 0.05 -5.51
CA PHE A 84 -13.94 -0.55 -4.29
C PHE A 84 -14.31 0.36 -3.13
N ASN A 85 -15.25 -0.08 -2.32
CA ASN A 85 -15.66 0.65 -1.12
C ASN A 85 -15.48 -0.29 0.08
N ASN A 86 -14.49 0.05 0.92
CA ASN A 86 -14.22 -0.66 2.16
C ASN A 86 -13.73 0.34 3.22
N ARG A 87 -14.28 0.25 4.44
CA ARG A 87 -13.94 1.20 5.53
C ARG A 87 -12.53 1.00 6.08
N LEU A 88 -11.96 -0.20 5.94
CA LEU A 88 -10.69 -0.60 6.53
C LEU A 88 -9.55 -0.68 5.50
N LEU A 89 -9.87 -0.52 4.20
CA LEU A 89 -8.89 -0.64 3.12
C LEU A 89 -9.25 0.29 1.98
N LYS A 90 -8.31 1.11 1.52
CA LYS A 90 -8.47 2.00 0.37
C LYS A 90 -7.46 1.63 -0.69
N ILE A 91 -7.89 1.46 -1.94
CA ILE A 91 -6.97 1.30 -3.08
C ILE A 91 -6.41 2.68 -3.42
N VAL A 92 -5.09 2.81 -3.37
CA VAL A 92 -4.32 4.01 -3.74
C VAL A 92 -3.93 3.95 -5.22
N TYR A 93 -3.48 2.77 -5.66
CA TYR A 93 -3.08 2.52 -7.04
C TYR A 93 -3.43 1.08 -7.45
N GLU A 94 -3.78 0.88 -8.71
CA GLU A 94 -3.99 -0.46 -9.28
C GLU A 94 -3.69 -0.45 -10.77
N ASP A 95 -2.85 -1.40 -11.20
CA ASP A 95 -2.62 -1.69 -12.61
C ASP A 95 -2.82 -3.19 -12.94
N ALA A 96 -2.17 -3.70 -13.98
CA ALA A 96 -2.24 -5.10 -14.37
C ALA A 96 -1.46 -6.04 -13.43
N TYR A 97 -0.47 -5.53 -12.71
CA TYR A 97 0.56 -6.30 -12.00
C TYR A 97 0.52 -6.13 -10.49
N ILE A 98 0.18 -4.93 -10.00
CA ILE A 98 0.21 -4.59 -8.57
C ILE A 98 -1.07 -3.88 -8.12
N ILE A 99 -1.32 -3.92 -6.81
CA ILE A 99 -2.29 -3.08 -6.10
C ILE A 99 -1.58 -2.48 -4.89
N VAL A 100 -1.53 -1.14 -4.80
CA VAL A 100 -1.10 -0.42 -3.60
C VAL A 100 -2.33 0.03 -2.83
N VAL A 101 -2.33 -0.21 -1.53
CA VAL A 101 -3.46 0.10 -0.66
C VAL A 101 -3.01 0.86 0.57
N GLU A 102 -3.91 1.66 1.12
CA GLU A 102 -3.83 2.19 2.48
C GLU A 102 -4.71 1.34 3.38
N LYS A 103 -4.06 0.64 4.33
CA LYS A 103 -4.69 -0.21 5.33
C LYS A 103 -4.99 0.59 6.59
N MET A 104 -6.21 0.52 7.09
CA MET A 104 -6.56 1.09 8.40
C MET A 104 -6.07 0.16 9.52
N GLN A 105 -5.95 0.73 10.72
CA GLN A 105 -5.68 -0.03 11.94
C GLN A 105 -6.76 -1.09 12.21
N GLY A 106 -6.44 -2.10 12.99
CA GLY A 106 -7.35 -3.18 13.38
C GLY A 106 -7.58 -4.24 12.29
N LEU A 107 -7.21 -3.96 11.02
CA LEU A 107 -7.30 -4.93 9.93
C LEU A 107 -6.01 -5.77 9.84
N LEU A 108 -6.13 -7.09 9.87
CA LEU A 108 -5.03 -8.00 9.56
C LEU A 108 -4.63 -7.88 8.07
N SER A 109 -3.34 -7.90 7.78
CA SER A 109 -2.84 -8.00 6.40
C SER A 109 -3.19 -9.35 5.77
N VAL A 110 -2.97 -10.43 6.53
CA VAL A 110 -3.19 -11.83 6.14
C VAL A 110 -3.68 -12.65 7.31
N ASN A 111 -4.34 -13.77 7.05
CA ASN A 111 -4.76 -14.71 8.09
C ASN A 111 -3.55 -15.40 8.73
N THR A 112 -3.70 -15.72 9.99
CA THR A 112 -2.88 -16.71 10.67
C THR A 112 -3.67 -18.04 10.75
N GLU A 113 -3.00 -19.16 10.93
CA GLU A 113 -3.65 -20.49 11.01
C GLU A 113 -4.75 -20.55 12.08
N ARG A 114 -4.66 -19.70 13.10
CA ARG A 114 -5.57 -19.68 14.25
C ARG A 114 -6.76 -18.70 14.12
N GLN A 115 -6.76 -17.80 13.12
CA GLN A 115 -7.79 -16.76 13.04
C GLN A 115 -8.35 -16.68 11.62
N LYS A 116 -9.62 -17.03 11.44
CA LYS A 116 -10.38 -16.89 10.19
C LYS A 116 -11.06 -15.51 10.09
N GLU A 117 -10.35 -14.45 10.45
CA GLU A 117 -10.88 -13.10 10.35
C GLU A 117 -10.77 -12.55 8.91
N ARG A 118 -11.55 -11.52 8.63
CA ARG A 118 -11.46 -10.79 7.37
C ARG A 118 -10.16 -9.99 7.33
N THR A 119 -9.36 -10.15 6.28
CA THR A 119 -8.03 -9.52 6.13
C THR A 119 -7.96 -8.64 4.89
N ALA A 120 -6.93 -7.81 4.77
CA ALA A 120 -6.67 -7.05 3.54
C ALA A 120 -6.56 -7.99 2.33
N TYR A 121 -5.89 -9.13 2.49
CA TYR A 121 -5.77 -10.18 1.48
C TYR A 121 -7.13 -10.73 1.04
N THR A 122 -8.01 -11.11 1.98
CA THR A 122 -9.33 -11.66 1.63
C THR A 122 -10.22 -10.60 0.96
N ILE A 123 -10.20 -9.36 1.45
CA ILE A 123 -10.96 -8.23 0.87
C ILE A 123 -10.54 -7.96 -0.57
N LEU A 124 -9.22 -7.93 -0.84
CA LEU A 124 -8.71 -7.71 -2.19
C LEU A 124 -8.97 -8.90 -3.13
N ASN A 125 -8.90 -10.14 -2.65
CA ASN A 125 -9.28 -11.30 -3.45
C ASN A 125 -10.77 -11.24 -3.85
N GLU A 126 -11.67 -10.95 -2.93
CA GLU A 126 -13.09 -10.73 -3.25
C GLU A 126 -13.28 -9.62 -4.31
N TYR A 127 -12.46 -8.57 -4.23
CA TYR A 127 -12.52 -7.47 -5.18
C TYR A 127 -12.06 -7.90 -6.59
N VAL A 128 -10.88 -8.49 -6.73
CA VAL A 128 -10.34 -8.87 -8.05
C VAL A 128 -11.13 -10.01 -8.68
N GLN A 129 -11.68 -10.93 -7.89
CA GLN A 129 -12.52 -12.04 -8.35
C GLN A 129 -13.86 -11.58 -8.95
N ARG A 130 -14.31 -10.34 -8.69
CA ARG A 130 -15.45 -9.75 -9.39
C ARG A 130 -15.22 -9.62 -10.91
N SER A 131 -13.95 -9.57 -11.35
CA SER A 131 -13.56 -9.53 -12.76
C SER A 131 -13.35 -10.92 -13.37
N GLY A 132 -13.31 -11.97 -12.55
CA GLY A 132 -13.16 -13.37 -12.94
C GLY A 132 -12.59 -14.20 -11.79
N ARG A 133 -13.12 -15.40 -11.57
CA ARG A 133 -12.71 -16.28 -10.45
C ARG A 133 -11.23 -16.68 -10.45
N GLN A 134 -10.57 -16.60 -11.61
CA GLN A 134 -9.13 -16.90 -11.76
C GLN A 134 -8.24 -15.81 -11.23
N PHE A 135 -8.75 -14.57 -11.02
CA PHE A 135 -7.94 -13.46 -10.51
C PHE A 135 -7.80 -13.56 -9.01
N ARG A 136 -6.58 -13.34 -8.54
CA ARG A 136 -6.24 -13.29 -7.12
C ARG A 136 -5.08 -12.31 -6.90
N VAL A 137 -4.93 -11.86 -5.66
CA VAL A 137 -3.76 -11.10 -5.24
C VAL A 137 -2.78 -12.00 -4.50
N PHE A 138 -1.53 -11.58 -4.46
CA PHE A 138 -0.43 -12.30 -3.83
C PHE A 138 0.27 -11.38 -2.84
N ILE A 139 0.59 -11.94 -1.68
CA ILE A 139 1.22 -11.19 -0.59
C ILE A 139 2.69 -10.98 -0.90
N VAL A 140 3.14 -9.72 -0.82
CA VAL A 140 4.53 -9.31 -0.99
C VAL A 140 5.17 -9.02 0.36
N HIS A 141 4.51 -8.17 1.14
CA HIS A 141 4.88 -7.82 2.51
C HIS A 141 3.65 -7.64 3.40
N ARG A 142 3.86 -7.31 4.66
CA ARG A 142 2.76 -7.14 5.61
C ARG A 142 2.98 -5.96 6.55
N LEU A 143 1.88 -5.40 7.04
CA LEU A 143 1.80 -4.56 8.22
C LEU A 143 1.14 -5.35 9.35
N ASP A 144 1.47 -5.02 10.60
CA ASP A 144 0.79 -5.59 11.76
C ASP A 144 -0.68 -5.15 11.80
N ARG A 145 -1.52 -5.84 12.58
CA ARG A 145 -2.96 -5.54 12.71
C ARG A 145 -3.21 -4.06 12.97
N ASP A 146 -2.54 -3.51 13.98
CA ASP A 146 -2.80 -2.17 14.49
C ASP A 146 -1.96 -1.08 13.83
N THR A 147 -0.98 -1.47 13.01
CA THR A 147 -0.24 -0.55 12.14
C THR A 147 -1.11 -0.19 10.93
N SER A 148 -1.32 1.09 10.69
CA SER A 148 -1.98 1.58 9.48
C SER A 148 -0.98 2.01 8.42
N GLY A 149 -1.44 2.28 7.20
CA GLY A 149 -0.62 2.89 6.14
C GLY A 149 -0.50 2.06 4.87
N LEU A 150 0.48 2.42 4.06
CA LEU A 150 0.69 1.90 2.72
C LEU A 150 1.24 0.48 2.73
N MET A 151 0.67 -0.36 1.89
CA MET A 151 1.19 -1.68 1.56
C MET A 151 0.80 -2.08 0.14
N MET A 152 1.54 -3.04 -0.45
CA MET A 152 1.28 -3.51 -1.81
C MET A 152 1.01 -5.01 -1.86
N PHE A 153 0.31 -5.42 -2.93
CA PHE A 153 0.09 -6.80 -3.32
C PHE A 153 0.42 -6.96 -4.81
N ALA A 154 0.95 -8.10 -5.18
CA ALA A 154 1.07 -8.49 -6.59
C ALA A 154 -0.26 -9.09 -7.10
N LYS A 155 -0.48 -9.08 -8.42
CA LYS A 155 -1.67 -9.65 -9.08
C LYS A 155 -1.38 -10.94 -9.83
N ASP A 156 -0.12 -11.37 -9.88
CA ASP A 156 0.31 -12.65 -10.43
C ASP A 156 1.55 -13.18 -9.68
N GLU A 157 1.83 -14.47 -9.82
CA GLU A 157 2.93 -15.16 -9.11
C GLU A 157 4.32 -14.68 -9.56
N LYS A 158 4.49 -14.33 -10.83
CA LYS A 158 5.78 -13.85 -11.36
C LYS A 158 6.14 -12.52 -10.71
N THR A 159 5.18 -11.58 -10.72
CA THR A 159 5.32 -10.26 -10.08
C THR A 159 5.57 -10.40 -8.58
N GLN A 160 4.86 -11.31 -7.89
CA GLN A 160 5.11 -11.59 -6.47
C GLN A 160 6.54 -12.07 -6.23
N ARG A 161 7.02 -13.01 -7.03
CA ARG A 161 8.36 -13.58 -6.89
C ARG A 161 9.41 -12.51 -7.08
N THR A 162 9.36 -11.74 -8.16
CA THR A 162 10.26 -10.61 -8.41
C THR A 162 10.29 -9.64 -7.21
N LEU A 163 9.12 -9.20 -6.71
CA LEU A 163 9.03 -8.28 -5.58
C LEU A 163 9.57 -8.86 -4.27
N ARG A 164 9.51 -10.17 -4.06
CA ARG A 164 10.01 -10.81 -2.83
C ARG A 164 11.51 -11.12 -2.89
N ASP A 165 11.95 -11.61 -4.02
CA ASP A 165 13.34 -12.07 -4.20
C ASP A 165 14.28 -10.86 -4.29
N ASP A 166 13.85 -9.79 -4.97
CA ASP A 166 14.62 -8.56 -5.20
C ASP A 166 14.11 -7.39 -4.32
N TRP A 167 13.50 -7.66 -3.16
CA TRP A 167 12.86 -6.65 -2.31
C TRP A 167 13.76 -5.47 -1.99
N HIS A 168 14.99 -5.71 -1.60
CA HIS A 168 15.94 -4.67 -1.19
C HIS A 168 16.43 -3.81 -2.36
N ASP A 169 16.44 -4.36 -3.58
CA ASP A 169 16.84 -3.64 -4.79
C ASP A 169 15.66 -2.85 -5.38
N ILE A 170 14.45 -3.37 -5.23
CA ILE A 170 13.23 -2.79 -5.79
C ILE A 170 12.65 -1.71 -4.88
N VAL A 171 12.59 -1.93 -3.56
CA VAL A 171 11.97 -0.99 -2.61
C VAL A 171 13.02 -0.01 -2.10
N THR A 172 12.96 1.23 -2.59
CA THR A 172 13.97 2.26 -2.36
C THR A 172 13.73 3.11 -1.11
N ASP A 173 12.46 3.23 -0.67
CA ASP A 173 12.13 4.05 0.52
C ASP A 173 10.84 3.50 1.18
N ARG A 174 10.92 3.27 2.49
CA ARG A 174 9.79 2.75 3.28
C ARG A 174 9.79 3.38 4.66
N ARG A 175 8.98 4.43 4.80
CA ARG A 175 8.97 5.24 6.03
C ARG A 175 7.69 5.09 6.82
N TYR A 176 7.91 5.19 8.12
CA TYR A 176 6.85 5.19 9.12
C TYR A 176 6.87 6.50 9.90
N VAL A 177 5.72 6.89 10.39
CA VAL A 177 5.60 7.91 11.43
C VAL A 177 5.07 7.25 12.69
N ALA A 178 5.68 7.57 13.83
CA ALA A 178 5.23 7.10 15.14
C ALA A 178 5.16 8.25 16.13
N VAL A 179 4.29 8.12 17.13
CA VAL A 179 4.35 8.94 18.34
C VAL A 179 4.72 8.03 19.49
N VAL A 180 5.78 8.42 20.21
CA VAL A 180 6.31 7.68 21.36
C VAL A 180 6.14 8.48 22.64
N GLU A 181 6.14 7.77 23.78
CA GLU A 181 6.11 8.36 25.09
C GLU A 181 7.43 9.06 25.44
N GLY A 182 7.33 10.16 26.14
CA GLY A 182 8.49 10.91 26.62
C GLY A 182 9.14 11.80 25.55
N SER A 183 10.25 12.42 25.94
CA SER A 183 11.07 13.27 25.07
C SER A 183 12.30 12.50 24.65
N MET A 184 12.40 12.13 23.39
CA MET A 184 13.60 11.50 22.83
C MET A 184 14.82 12.38 23.09
N GLU A 185 15.93 11.80 23.53
CA GLU A 185 17.15 12.56 23.80
C GLU A 185 17.84 13.00 22.50
N LYS A 186 17.92 12.09 21.52
CA LYS A 186 18.61 12.32 20.25
C LYS A 186 17.65 12.80 19.17
N ASP A 187 18.14 13.61 18.26
CA ASP A 187 17.40 14.05 17.07
C ASP A 187 17.36 12.97 15.99
N TYR A 188 18.39 12.13 15.93
CA TYR A 188 18.46 10.97 15.05
C TYR A 188 19.37 9.90 15.65
N ASP A 189 19.05 8.65 15.40
CA ASP A 189 19.89 7.51 15.76
C ASP A 189 19.51 6.27 14.96
N THR A 190 20.32 5.23 15.11
CA THR A 190 20.10 3.90 14.53
C THR A 190 20.05 2.86 15.64
N VAL A 191 18.96 2.11 15.68
CA VAL A 191 18.79 0.98 16.60
C VAL A 191 19.11 -0.31 15.85
N VAL A 192 20.06 -1.06 16.38
CA VAL A 192 20.44 -2.38 15.86
C VAL A 192 20.24 -3.41 16.96
N SER A 193 19.48 -4.45 16.68
CA SER A 193 19.28 -5.57 17.61
C SER A 193 19.02 -6.88 16.86
N TRP A 194 18.98 -7.99 17.58
CA TRP A 194 18.60 -9.30 17.06
C TRP A 194 17.24 -9.69 17.63
N LEU A 195 16.23 -9.80 16.75
CA LEU A 195 14.85 -10.07 17.15
C LEU A 195 14.53 -11.55 17.04
N THR A 196 13.94 -12.11 18.10
CA THR A 196 13.51 -13.50 18.19
C THR A 196 12.01 -13.60 18.37
N ASP A 197 11.32 -14.32 17.47
CA ASP A 197 9.86 -14.54 17.44
C ASP A 197 9.53 -16.01 17.77
N LYS A 198 10.03 -16.52 18.89
CA LYS A 198 9.76 -17.90 19.36
C LYS A 198 8.62 -17.99 20.38
N THR A 199 8.21 -16.86 20.93
CA THR A 199 7.19 -16.76 21.97
C THR A 199 6.00 -15.91 21.53
N LEU A 200 5.05 -15.65 22.42
CA LEU A 200 3.94 -14.74 22.17
C LEU A 200 4.42 -13.32 21.87
N TYR A 201 5.55 -12.90 22.45
CA TYR A 201 6.21 -11.61 22.24
C TYR A 201 7.46 -11.79 21.40
N VAL A 202 7.79 -10.77 20.61
CA VAL A 202 9.11 -10.65 19.98
C VAL A 202 10.04 -10.07 21.05
N SER A 203 11.14 -10.73 21.32
CA SER A 203 12.21 -10.25 22.19
C SER A 203 13.39 -9.72 21.37
N SER A 204 14.18 -8.84 21.96
CA SER A 204 15.40 -8.27 21.39
C SER A 204 16.63 -8.66 22.20
N SER A 205 17.76 -8.69 21.53
CA SER A 205 19.09 -8.82 22.11
C SER A 205 20.03 -7.79 21.47
N GLU A 206 20.92 -7.21 22.24
CA GLU A 206 21.95 -6.28 21.74
C GLU A 206 23.09 -6.99 20.98
N TYR A 207 23.21 -8.29 21.11
CA TYR A 207 24.21 -9.12 20.46
C TYR A 207 23.55 -10.28 19.69
N ASP A 208 24.31 -10.88 18.77
CA ASP A 208 23.84 -12.02 17.97
C ASP A 208 23.65 -13.25 18.87
N ASP A 209 22.39 -13.50 19.21
CA ASP A 209 21.93 -14.65 19.99
C ASP A 209 21.24 -15.72 19.11
N GLY A 210 21.43 -15.64 17.80
CA GLY A 210 20.71 -16.43 16.78
C GLY A 210 19.36 -15.87 16.38
N GLY A 211 19.03 -14.66 16.82
CA GLY A 211 17.88 -13.88 16.36
C GLY A 211 18.07 -13.32 14.95
N SER A 212 17.07 -12.66 14.43
CA SER A 212 17.14 -11.97 13.13
C SER A 212 17.65 -10.54 13.31
N LYS A 213 18.81 -10.21 12.72
CA LYS A 213 19.33 -8.84 12.73
C LYS A 213 18.28 -7.86 12.23
N SER A 214 18.08 -6.77 12.96
CA SER A 214 17.04 -5.77 12.76
C SER A 214 17.63 -4.38 12.91
N ILE A 215 17.37 -3.51 11.92
CA ILE A 215 17.95 -2.17 11.84
C ILE A 215 16.82 -1.18 11.59
N THR A 216 16.68 -0.20 12.50
CA THR A 216 15.71 0.90 12.41
C THR A 216 16.42 2.23 12.60
N HIS A 217 16.33 3.10 11.62
CA HIS A 217 16.75 4.49 11.75
C HIS A 217 15.58 5.34 12.20
N TYR A 218 15.79 6.30 13.07
CA TYR A 218 14.77 7.26 13.42
C TYR A 218 15.28 8.69 13.39
N LYS A 219 14.36 9.61 13.12
CA LYS A 219 14.52 11.04 13.21
C LYS A 219 13.39 11.63 14.05
N THR A 220 13.75 12.40 15.08
CA THR A 220 12.78 13.13 15.90
C THR A 220 12.35 14.41 15.19
N ILE A 221 11.07 14.48 14.85
CA ILE A 221 10.48 15.62 14.13
C ILE A 221 9.98 16.70 15.08
N LYS A 222 9.43 16.26 16.22
CA LYS A 222 8.87 17.19 17.21
C LYS A 222 8.83 16.57 18.60
N ARG A 223 9.02 17.40 19.63
CA ARG A 223 8.85 17.07 21.05
C ARG A 223 7.88 18.07 21.67
N ALA A 224 6.81 17.59 22.27
CA ALA A 224 5.90 18.44 23.04
C ALA A 224 4.95 17.58 23.89
N ASN A 225 4.44 18.14 24.97
CA ASN A 225 3.38 17.55 25.81
C ASN A 225 3.74 16.15 26.39
N GLY A 226 5.02 15.85 26.59
CA GLY A 226 5.47 14.53 27.05
C GLY A 226 5.50 13.45 25.97
N TYR A 227 5.50 13.85 24.68
CA TYR A 227 5.56 12.95 23.51
C TYR A 227 6.65 13.38 22.53
N SER A 228 7.11 12.42 21.74
CA SER A 228 7.95 12.67 20.57
C SER A 228 7.32 12.10 19.30
N LEU A 229 7.33 12.89 18.22
CA LEU A 229 6.95 12.49 16.88
C LEU A 229 8.19 12.06 16.12
N LEU A 230 8.22 10.84 15.63
CA LEU A 230 9.36 10.26 14.94
C LEU A 230 9.00 9.91 13.50
N GLU A 231 9.90 10.16 12.58
CA GLU A 231 9.97 9.43 11.31
C GLU A 231 10.95 8.26 11.49
N LEU A 232 10.59 7.10 10.94
CA LEU A 232 11.41 5.90 11.02
C LEU A 232 11.59 5.31 9.62
N ASP A 233 12.82 4.88 9.36
CA ASP A 233 13.21 4.19 8.14
C ASP A 233 13.72 2.79 8.50
N LEU A 234 13.31 1.78 7.70
CA LEU A 234 13.59 0.38 7.99
C LEU A 234 14.51 -0.25 6.94
N GLU A 235 15.75 -0.58 7.30
CA GLU A 235 16.56 -1.47 6.47
C GLU A 235 16.02 -2.90 6.48
N THR A 236 15.49 -3.35 7.61
CA THR A 236 14.90 -4.68 7.79
C THR A 236 13.42 -4.56 8.12
N GLY A 237 12.66 -5.65 7.98
CA GLY A 237 11.19 -5.65 8.22
C GLY A 237 10.73 -6.84 9.06
N ARG A 238 11.25 -6.96 10.29
CA ARG A 238 10.87 -8.06 11.18
C ARG A 238 9.55 -7.76 11.89
N LYS A 239 8.88 -8.80 12.34
CA LYS A 239 7.62 -8.71 13.08
C LYS A 239 7.79 -7.79 14.29
N ASN A 240 6.89 -6.80 14.45
CA ASN A 240 6.88 -5.81 15.53
C ASN A 240 8.18 -5.00 15.71
N GLN A 241 9.10 -4.99 14.75
CA GLN A 241 10.45 -4.42 14.88
C GLN A 241 10.44 -3.00 15.47
N ILE A 242 9.72 -2.06 14.89
CA ILE A 242 9.67 -0.67 15.38
C ILE A 242 9.15 -0.64 16.82
N ARG A 243 8.13 -1.43 17.14
CA ARG A 243 7.49 -1.45 18.46
C ARG A 243 8.44 -1.91 19.55
N VAL A 244 9.21 -2.98 19.26
CA VAL A 244 10.24 -3.51 20.16
C VAL A 244 11.37 -2.50 20.32
N HIS A 245 11.92 -1.97 19.23
CA HIS A 245 13.02 -0.99 19.28
C HIS A 245 12.66 0.26 20.07
N MET A 246 11.42 0.77 19.94
CA MET A 246 11.00 1.94 20.71
C MET A 246 10.80 1.62 22.19
N GLN A 247 10.37 0.40 22.53
CA GLN A 247 10.33 -0.08 23.91
C GLN A 247 11.75 -0.19 24.51
N ASP A 248 12.69 -0.78 23.76
CA ASP A 248 14.08 -0.95 24.20
C ASP A 248 14.77 0.39 24.49
N LEU A 249 14.43 1.43 23.74
CA LEU A 249 14.89 2.80 24.00
C LEU A 249 14.19 3.47 25.20
N GLY A 250 13.24 2.80 25.87
CA GLY A 250 12.46 3.38 26.97
C GLY A 250 11.36 4.35 26.53
N HIS A 251 11.08 4.43 25.23
CA HIS A 251 10.09 5.29 24.60
C HIS A 251 9.05 4.49 23.82
N PRO A 252 8.19 3.69 24.48
CA PRO A 252 7.21 2.86 23.78
C PRO A 252 6.23 3.71 22.96
N ILE A 253 5.72 3.12 21.90
CA ILE A 253 4.74 3.79 21.02
C ILE A 253 3.42 3.98 21.77
N ILE A 254 2.82 5.16 21.65
CA ILE A 254 1.53 5.48 22.24
C ILE A 254 0.47 4.48 21.77
N GLY A 255 -0.30 3.95 22.74
CA GLY A 255 -1.37 2.99 22.47
C GLY A 255 -0.90 1.59 22.09
N ASP A 256 0.36 1.25 22.34
CA ASP A 256 0.86 -0.10 22.17
C ASP A 256 0.44 -0.99 23.36
N GLY A 257 -0.63 -1.78 23.18
CA GLY A 257 -1.12 -2.70 24.22
C GLY A 257 -0.25 -3.94 24.44
N ARG A 258 0.90 -4.07 23.76
CA ARG A 258 1.79 -5.23 23.90
C ARG A 258 3.18 -4.83 24.39
N TYR A 259 3.72 -3.75 23.87
CA TYR A 259 5.07 -3.24 24.16
C TYR A 259 5.05 -1.89 24.89
N GLY A 260 3.85 -1.33 25.12
CA GLY A 260 3.65 -0.15 25.93
C GLY A 260 3.64 -0.46 27.44
N ARG A 261 3.60 0.58 28.25
CA ARG A 261 3.39 0.44 29.70
C ARG A 261 1.92 0.10 29.97
N GLU A 262 1.66 -0.77 30.95
CA GLU A 262 0.34 -1.31 31.25
C GLU A 262 -0.71 -0.22 31.54
N ASP A 263 -0.31 0.81 32.31
CA ASP A 263 -1.19 1.92 32.70
C ASP A 263 -1.00 3.19 31.88
N ALA A 264 -0.33 3.13 30.72
CA ALA A 264 -0.09 4.30 29.91
C ALA A 264 -1.37 4.84 29.28
N PRO A 265 -1.59 6.17 29.31
CA PRO A 265 -2.76 6.75 28.68
C PRO A 265 -2.68 6.57 27.15
N ASN A 266 -3.82 6.19 26.57
CA ASN A 266 -3.96 6.14 25.11
C ASN A 266 -4.92 7.23 24.63
N PRO A 267 -4.44 8.48 24.50
CA PRO A 267 -5.28 9.64 24.20
C PRO A 267 -5.83 9.65 22.77
N ILE A 268 -5.36 8.77 21.89
CA ILE A 268 -5.81 8.67 20.49
C ILE A 268 -6.59 7.38 20.21
N GLY A 269 -6.71 6.47 21.18
CA GLY A 269 -7.49 5.23 21.08
C GLY A 269 -6.95 4.22 20.06
N ARG A 270 -5.63 4.33 19.70
CA ARG A 270 -5.00 3.44 18.74
C ARG A 270 -3.48 3.37 18.93
N LEU A 271 -2.85 2.38 18.30
CA LEU A 271 -1.39 2.36 18.12
C LEU A 271 -0.96 3.55 17.25
N ALA A 272 -0.05 4.38 17.76
CA ALA A 272 0.46 5.55 17.06
C ALA A 272 1.60 5.19 16.09
N LEU A 273 1.33 4.25 15.17
CA LEU A 273 2.27 3.80 14.13
C LEU A 273 1.58 3.75 12.77
N HIS A 274 2.21 4.38 11.76
CA HIS A 274 1.64 4.49 10.42
C HIS A 274 2.73 4.47 9.35
N ALA A 275 2.61 3.56 8.38
CA ALA A 275 3.47 3.45 7.20
C ALA A 275 3.05 4.52 6.18
N PHE A 276 3.66 5.70 6.21
CA PHE A 276 3.18 6.84 5.44
C PHE A 276 3.79 6.93 4.05
N LYS A 277 4.97 6.35 3.81
CA LYS A 277 5.67 6.42 2.52
C LYS A 277 6.10 5.04 2.04
N LEU A 278 5.94 4.81 0.74
CA LEU A 278 6.39 3.60 0.05
C LEU A 278 6.85 3.98 -1.36
N CYS A 279 8.16 3.81 -1.64
CA CYS A 279 8.75 4.03 -2.95
C CYS A 279 9.40 2.75 -3.44
N PHE A 280 9.21 2.44 -4.72
CA PHE A 280 9.78 1.24 -5.31
C PHE A 280 9.84 1.35 -6.83
N TYR A 281 10.73 0.60 -7.47
CA TYR A 281 10.70 0.41 -8.92
C TYR A 281 9.60 -0.57 -9.29
N HIS A 282 8.79 -0.22 -10.28
CA HIS A 282 7.71 -1.09 -10.74
C HIS A 282 8.29 -2.39 -11.30
N PRO A 283 7.86 -3.59 -10.80
CA PRO A 283 8.53 -4.88 -11.06
C PRO A 283 8.50 -5.33 -12.53
N VAL A 284 7.72 -4.67 -13.37
CA VAL A 284 7.58 -5.03 -14.80
C VAL A 284 8.02 -3.90 -15.72
N THR A 285 7.72 -2.63 -15.39
CA THR A 285 8.07 -1.48 -16.25
C THR A 285 9.39 -0.84 -15.86
N GLY A 286 9.86 -1.03 -14.62
CA GLY A 286 11.05 -0.38 -14.09
C GLY A 286 10.87 1.08 -13.68
N ASP A 287 9.66 1.64 -13.82
CA ASP A 287 9.38 3.02 -13.45
C ASP A 287 9.43 3.21 -11.93
N LEU A 288 9.98 4.33 -11.48
CA LEU A 288 9.95 4.69 -10.06
C LEU A 288 8.51 5.06 -9.65
N MET A 289 7.99 4.34 -8.66
CA MET A 289 6.66 4.56 -8.10
C MET A 289 6.80 5.14 -6.69
N GLU A 290 6.16 6.28 -6.45
CA GLU A 290 6.19 6.95 -5.15
C GLU A 290 4.76 7.14 -4.62
N PHE A 291 4.53 6.67 -3.39
CA PHE A 291 3.26 6.80 -2.71
C PHE A 291 3.48 7.38 -1.32
N GLU A 292 2.67 8.38 -0.98
CA GLU A 292 2.71 9.02 0.32
C GLU A 292 1.29 9.29 0.82
N THR A 293 1.08 9.12 2.11
CA THR A 293 -0.16 9.49 2.81
C THR A 293 0.14 10.54 3.87
N PRO A 294 -0.78 11.44 4.16
CA PRO A 294 -0.59 12.39 5.25
C PRO A 294 -0.48 11.65 6.59
N TYR A 295 0.26 12.21 7.52
CA TYR A 295 0.29 11.71 8.90
C TYR A 295 -1.13 11.75 9.49
N PRO A 296 -1.55 10.71 10.22
CA PRO A 296 -2.85 10.68 10.86
C PRO A 296 -3.13 11.95 11.69
N ALA A 297 -4.30 12.53 11.53
CA ALA A 297 -4.64 13.79 12.17
C ALA A 297 -4.59 13.71 13.70
N GLU A 298 -4.91 12.57 14.27
CA GLU A 298 -4.84 12.28 15.70
C GLU A 298 -3.41 12.32 16.24
N PHE A 299 -2.38 11.97 15.44
CA PHE A 299 -0.97 12.11 15.85
C PHE A 299 -0.59 13.58 16.00
N LYS A 300 -1.00 14.41 15.04
CA LYS A 300 -0.73 15.85 15.05
C LYS A 300 -1.38 16.56 16.23
N LYS A 301 -2.58 16.13 16.64
CA LYS A 301 -3.33 16.72 17.75
C LYS A 301 -2.59 16.63 19.09
N LEU A 302 -1.77 15.59 19.30
CA LEU A 302 -0.98 15.42 20.52
C LEU A 302 0.06 16.55 20.74
N PHE A 303 0.42 17.24 19.66
CA PHE A 303 1.43 18.31 19.65
C PHE A 303 0.83 19.73 19.55
N LEU A 304 -0.49 19.86 19.60
CA LEU A 304 -1.14 21.16 19.70
C LEU A 304 -1.03 21.67 21.14
N LYS A 305 -0.84 23.01 21.31
CA LYS A 305 -0.92 23.61 22.63
C LYS A 305 -2.35 23.41 23.16
N LYS A 306 -2.43 22.95 24.39
CA LYS A 306 -3.69 22.98 25.15
C LYS A 306 -4.01 24.40 25.52
#